data_3267122641f5db9223845dddf4e31eb8
#
_entry.id   3267122641f5db9223845dddf4e31eb8
#
_cell.length_a   1.000
_cell.length_b   1.000
_cell.length_c   1.000
_cell.angle_alpha   90.00
_cell.angle_beta   90.00
_cell.angle_gamma   90.00
#
_symmetry.space_group_name_H-M   'P 1'
#
loop_
_entity.id
_entity.type
_entity.pdbx_description
1 polymer ?
#
loop_
_entity_poly.entity_id
_entity_poly.type
_entity_poly.pdbx_seq_one_letter_code
_entity_poly.pdbx_strand_id
1 'polypeptide(L)'
;MEHLQDRLSKWQIMNLSRELHHDEAGIGKVCDLMLYAEDAQSAYNAAWILYYLSAEDKRLYVSPFYDKIADWAMKPCLHIRRGLVLSILIDLSTKQNFRTDLFDFCLAHAVDKKESDSSRSMMIKQAAKMCRFVPELANELAACLDMLEYEMTPSIVAARRNAMKVVGLLRKKTTSKN
;
A
#
# COMPACT_ATOMS: atom_id res chain seq x y z
N MET A 1 -9.36 24.09 -1.12
CA MET A 1 -8.70 23.04 -1.94
C MET A 1 -8.19 23.54 -3.31
N GLU A 2 -8.17 24.84 -3.51
CA GLU A 2 -7.80 25.49 -4.82
C GLU A 2 -6.32 25.32 -5.23
N HIS A 3 -5.43 24.88 -4.35
CA HIS A 3 -3.99 24.79 -4.65
C HIS A 3 -3.45 23.36 -4.76
N LEU A 4 -4.31 22.34 -4.89
CA LEU A 4 -3.83 20.95 -5.00
C LEU A 4 -3.25 20.60 -6.39
N GLN A 5 -3.38 21.49 -7.37
CA GLN A 5 -2.74 21.35 -8.69
C GLN A 5 -1.24 21.69 -8.64
N ASP A 6 -0.80 22.46 -7.66
CA ASP A 6 0.61 22.83 -7.48
C ASP A 6 1.38 21.77 -6.70
N ARG A 7 2.69 21.77 -6.85
CA ARG A 7 3.56 20.91 -6.05
C ARG A 7 3.60 21.40 -4.60
N LEU A 8 2.95 20.66 -3.70
CA LEU A 8 2.96 20.96 -2.28
C LEU A 8 4.23 20.43 -1.59
N SER A 9 4.74 21.21 -0.63
CA SER A 9 5.79 20.77 0.28
C SER A 9 5.25 19.73 1.29
N LYS A 10 6.15 18.92 1.85
CA LYS A 10 5.79 17.97 2.91
C LYS A 10 5.07 18.65 4.09
N TRP A 11 5.51 19.85 4.47
CA TRP A 11 4.91 20.61 5.57
C TRP A 11 3.45 20.99 5.28
N GLN A 12 3.17 21.48 4.06
CA GLN A 12 1.80 21.82 3.63
C GLN A 12 0.90 20.58 3.63
N ILE A 13 1.38 19.46 3.10
CA ILE A 13 0.65 18.17 3.12
C ILE A 13 0.32 17.73 4.55
N MET A 14 1.30 17.79 5.45
CA MET A 14 1.08 17.41 6.86
C MET A 14 0.10 18.32 7.57
N ASN A 15 0.10 19.62 7.27
CA ASN A 15 -0.87 20.56 7.84
C ASN A 15 -2.28 20.28 7.34
N LEU A 16 -2.46 20.10 6.01
CA LEU A 16 -3.75 19.71 5.43
C LEU A 16 -4.27 18.40 6.04
N SER A 17 -3.40 17.41 6.27
CA SER A 17 -3.80 16.16 6.93
C SER A 17 -4.28 16.39 8.37
N ARG A 18 -3.68 17.34 9.10
CA ARG A 18 -4.11 17.68 10.47
C ARG A 18 -5.44 18.46 10.51
N GLU A 19 -5.64 19.37 9.55
CA GLU A 19 -6.88 20.12 9.41
C GLU A 19 -8.08 19.21 9.12
N LEU A 20 -7.85 18.05 8.50
CA LEU A 20 -8.87 17.04 8.20
C LEU A 20 -9.16 16.09 9.38
N HIS A 21 -8.55 16.28 10.55
CA HIS A 21 -8.78 15.41 11.70
C HIS A 21 -10.26 15.37 12.09
N HIS A 22 -10.86 14.17 12.05
CA HIS A 22 -12.28 13.90 12.25
C HIS A 22 -13.25 14.61 11.26
N ASP A 23 -12.74 15.08 10.12
CA ASP A 23 -13.58 15.62 9.03
C ASP A 23 -13.89 14.51 8.00
N GLU A 24 -14.96 13.75 8.24
CA GLU A 24 -15.41 12.69 7.32
C GLU A 24 -15.66 13.21 5.91
N ALA A 25 -16.35 14.35 5.77
CA ALA A 25 -16.69 14.91 4.46
C ALA A 25 -15.45 15.42 3.71
N GLY A 26 -14.50 16.04 4.42
CA GLY A 26 -13.24 16.49 3.86
C GLY A 26 -12.36 15.30 3.42
N ILE A 27 -12.23 14.27 4.25
CA ILE A 27 -11.48 13.05 3.92
C ILE A 27 -12.11 12.33 2.73
N GLY A 28 -13.44 12.22 2.68
CA GLY A 28 -14.14 11.64 1.54
C GLY A 28 -13.83 12.36 0.22
N LYS A 29 -13.86 13.71 0.22
CA LYS A 29 -13.46 14.51 -0.95
C LYS A 29 -11.99 14.28 -1.36
N VAL A 30 -11.09 14.10 -0.41
CA VAL A 30 -9.67 13.79 -0.70
C VAL A 30 -9.54 12.38 -1.28
N CYS A 31 -10.32 11.40 -0.81
CA CYS A 31 -10.38 10.07 -1.42
C CYS A 31 -10.87 10.15 -2.87
N ASP A 32 -11.94 10.87 -3.14
CA ASP A 32 -12.46 11.06 -4.50
C ASP A 32 -11.45 11.79 -5.39
N LEU A 33 -10.78 12.80 -4.87
CA LEU A 33 -9.73 13.52 -5.62
C LEU A 33 -8.56 12.60 -5.97
N MET A 34 -8.11 11.74 -5.05
CA MET A 34 -7.09 10.74 -5.33
C MET A 34 -7.50 9.79 -6.46
N LEU A 35 -8.76 9.34 -6.44
CA LEU A 35 -9.26 8.31 -7.36
C LEU A 35 -9.65 8.84 -8.73
N TYR A 36 -10.15 10.07 -8.81
CA TYR A 36 -10.86 10.59 -9.98
C TYR A 36 -10.33 11.93 -10.52
N ALA A 37 -9.33 12.57 -9.90
CA ALA A 37 -8.78 13.80 -10.45
C ALA A 37 -8.17 13.56 -11.84
N GLU A 38 -8.52 14.43 -12.79
CA GLU A 38 -7.96 14.43 -14.14
C GLU A 38 -6.48 14.80 -14.13
N ASP A 39 -6.12 15.73 -13.26
CA ASP A 39 -4.75 16.18 -13.09
C ASP A 39 -3.96 15.28 -12.13
N ALA A 40 -2.84 14.85 -12.63
CA ALA A 40 -1.96 13.92 -11.97
C ALA A 40 -1.36 14.44 -10.66
N GLN A 41 -1.14 15.76 -10.54
CA GLN A 41 -0.54 16.36 -9.35
C GLN A 41 -1.53 16.42 -8.21
N SER A 42 -2.80 16.76 -8.48
CA SER A 42 -3.88 16.72 -7.50
C SER A 42 -4.09 15.33 -6.92
N ALA A 43 -4.15 14.30 -7.78
CA ALA A 43 -4.25 12.91 -7.32
C ALA A 43 -3.06 12.50 -6.43
N TYR A 44 -1.85 12.95 -6.78
CA TYR A 44 -0.64 12.67 -6.00
C TYR A 44 -0.65 13.38 -4.65
N ASN A 45 -1.01 14.66 -4.61
CA ASN A 45 -1.13 15.41 -3.37
C ASN A 45 -2.21 14.83 -2.45
N ALA A 46 -3.35 14.44 -3.01
CA ALA A 46 -4.43 13.77 -2.29
C ALA A 46 -3.94 12.45 -1.65
N ALA A 47 -3.22 11.62 -2.39
CA ALA A 47 -2.62 10.40 -1.84
C ALA A 47 -1.64 10.69 -0.69
N TRP A 48 -0.86 11.76 -0.78
CA TRP A 48 0.06 12.17 0.30
C TRP A 48 -0.69 12.66 1.54
N ILE A 49 -1.79 13.40 1.37
CA ILE A 49 -2.65 13.83 2.47
C ILE A 49 -3.20 12.59 3.19
N LEU A 50 -3.78 11.64 2.45
CA LEU A 50 -4.31 10.39 3.02
C LEU A 50 -3.22 9.56 3.73
N TYR A 51 -2.02 9.53 3.19
CA TYR A 51 -0.89 8.85 3.82
C TYR A 51 -0.55 9.41 5.21
N TYR A 52 -0.64 10.74 5.40
CA TYR A 52 -0.31 11.41 6.66
C TYR A 52 -1.48 11.52 7.64
N LEU A 53 -2.70 11.10 7.28
CA LEU A 53 -3.81 11.01 8.22
C LEU A 53 -3.46 10.12 9.42
N SER A 54 -4.11 10.38 10.55
CA SER A 54 -4.02 9.52 11.73
C SER A 54 -4.48 8.10 11.41
N ALA A 55 -4.00 7.12 12.19
CA ALA A 55 -4.46 5.73 12.05
C ALA A 55 -5.97 5.59 12.30
N GLU A 56 -6.52 6.44 13.18
CA GLU A 56 -7.93 6.49 13.49
C GLU A 56 -8.75 7.03 12.32
N ASP A 57 -8.37 8.18 11.76
CA ASP A 57 -9.05 8.76 10.59
C ASP A 57 -9.00 7.83 9.37
N LYS A 58 -7.85 7.19 9.13
CA LYS A 58 -7.74 6.17 8.09
C LYS A 58 -8.73 5.03 8.30
N ARG A 59 -8.81 4.50 9.53
CA ARG A 59 -9.70 3.39 9.86
C ARG A 59 -11.17 3.77 9.74
N LEU A 60 -11.55 4.97 10.17
CA LEU A 60 -12.94 5.41 10.18
C LEU A 60 -13.40 5.88 8.79
N TYR A 61 -12.62 6.70 8.11
CA TYR A 61 -13.08 7.47 6.97
C TYR A 61 -12.45 7.07 5.63
N VAL A 62 -11.27 6.43 5.62
CA VAL A 62 -10.63 5.95 4.38
C VAL A 62 -10.93 4.47 4.12
N SER A 63 -11.11 3.67 5.18
CA SER A 63 -11.44 2.23 5.07
C SER A 63 -12.64 1.92 4.15
N PRO A 64 -13.73 2.70 4.11
CA PRO A 64 -14.83 2.47 3.19
C PRO A 64 -14.44 2.54 1.70
N PHE A 65 -13.33 3.18 1.39
CA PHE A 65 -12.79 3.29 0.02
C PHE A 65 -11.79 2.18 -0.33
N TYR A 66 -11.53 1.22 0.58
CA TYR A 66 -10.48 0.22 0.42
C TYR A 66 -10.49 -0.49 -0.93
N ASP A 67 -11.64 -1.01 -1.36
CA ASP A 67 -11.76 -1.74 -2.61
C ASP A 67 -11.47 -0.86 -3.83
N LYS A 68 -12.01 0.36 -3.84
CA LYS A 68 -11.73 1.34 -4.91
C LYS A 68 -10.25 1.72 -4.97
N ILE A 69 -9.60 1.88 -3.81
CA ILE A 69 -8.17 2.19 -3.72
C ILE A 69 -7.34 0.99 -4.20
N ALA A 70 -7.74 -0.24 -3.85
CA ALA A 70 -7.08 -1.46 -4.31
C ALA A 70 -7.20 -1.62 -5.84
N ASP A 71 -8.41 -1.45 -6.39
CA ASP A 71 -8.62 -1.47 -7.84
C ASP A 71 -7.79 -0.41 -8.55
N TRP A 72 -7.72 0.78 -7.97
CA TRP A 72 -6.93 1.87 -8.52
C TRP A 72 -5.43 1.56 -8.47
N ALA A 73 -4.93 0.99 -7.37
CA ALA A 73 -3.53 0.60 -7.20
C ALA A 73 -3.06 -0.42 -8.25
N MET A 74 -3.96 -1.27 -8.74
CA MET A 74 -3.67 -2.29 -9.75
C MET A 74 -3.71 -1.78 -11.19
N LYS A 75 -4.14 -0.53 -11.44
CA LYS A 75 -4.19 0.04 -12.81
C LYS A 75 -2.79 0.24 -13.39
N PRO A 76 -2.55 -0.07 -14.67
CA PRO A 76 -1.24 0.07 -15.31
C PRO A 76 -0.67 1.49 -15.27
N CYS A 77 -1.53 2.51 -15.37
CA CYS A 77 -1.11 3.93 -15.41
C CYS A 77 -0.57 4.49 -14.09
N LEU A 78 -0.60 3.72 -13.00
CA LEU A 78 -0.22 4.17 -11.66
C LEU A 78 1.18 3.74 -11.21
N HIS A 79 1.99 3.13 -12.07
CA HIS A 79 3.28 2.57 -11.67
C HIS A 79 4.19 3.56 -10.92
N ILE A 80 4.21 4.84 -11.28
CA ILE A 80 5.05 5.88 -10.63
C ILE A 80 4.61 6.18 -9.19
N ARG A 81 3.30 6.06 -8.87
CA ARG A 81 2.70 6.44 -7.59
C ARG A 81 2.24 5.26 -6.76
N ARG A 82 2.31 4.09 -7.33
CA ARG A 82 1.77 2.85 -6.73
C ARG A 82 2.31 2.59 -5.33
N GLY A 83 3.60 2.86 -5.09
CA GLY A 83 4.19 2.70 -3.76
C GLY A 83 3.50 3.52 -2.66
N LEU A 84 3.05 4.75 -2.96
CA LEU A 84 2.33 5.59 -2.01
C LEU A 84 0.92 5.04 -1.74
N VAL A 85 0.21 4.64 -2.78
CA VAL A 85 -1.14 4.05 -2.67
C VAL A 85 -1.09 2.73 -1.89
N LEU A 86 -0.12 1.87 -2.18
CA LEU A 86 0.09 0.63 -1.43
C LEU A 86 0.43 0.90 0.04
N SER A 87 1.12 1.99 0.37
CA SER A 87 1.37 2.37 1.77
C SER A 87 0.06 2.65 2.52
N ILE A 88 -0.90 3.31 1.87
CA ILE A 88 -2.24 3.54 2.44
C ILE A 88 -2.98 2.20 2.62
N LEU A 89 -2.96 1.33 1.60
CA LEU A 89 -3.60 0.01 1.66
C LEU A 89 -3.02 -0.88 2.76
N ILE A 90 -1.71 -0.84 2.99
CA ILE A 90 -1.06 -1.58 4.09
C ILE A 90 -1.68 -1.18 5.44
N ASP A 91 -1.90 0.10 5.67
CA ASP A 91 -2.51 0.60 6.92
C ASP A 91 -3.97 0.16 7.06
N LEU A 92 -4.71 0.09 5.96
CA LEU A 92 -6.13 -0.27 5.90
C LEU A 92 -6.40 -1.77 5.87
N SER A 93 -5.41 -2.59 5.48
CA SER A 93 -5.59 -4.04 5.29
C SER A 93 -5.92 -4.75 6.60
N THR A 94 -7.02 -5.50 6.58
CA THR A 94 -7.53 -6.35 7.66
C THR A 94 -7.88 -7.74 7.11
N LYS A 95 -8.25 -8.67 8.00
CA LYS A 95 -8.73 -9.99 7.57
C LYS A 95 -10.06 -9.90 6.81
N GLN A 96 -10.92 -8.95 7.16
CA GLN A 96 -12.26 -8.80 6.60
C GLN A 96 -12.26 -8.26 5.17
N ASN A 97 -11.27 -7.42 4.83
CA ASN A 97 -11.12 -6.86 3.49
C ASN A 97 -9.99 -7.51 2.68
N PHE A 98 -9.67 -8.77 2.98
CA PHE A 98 -8.67 -9.52 2.23
C PHE A 98 -9.10 -9.69 0.77
N ARG A 99 -8.18 -9.41 -0.16
CA ARG A 99 -8.38 -9.51 -1.61
C ARG A 99 -7.29 -10.38 -2.24
N THR A 100 -7.68 -11.53 -2.79
CA THR A 100 -6.75 -12.45 -3.45
C THR A 100 -6.11 -11.81 -4.67
N ASP A 101 -6.88 -11.08 -5.49
CA ASP A 101 -6.39 -10.40 -6.68
C ASP A 101 -5.30 -9.35 -6.37
N LEU A 102 -5.45 -8.61 -5.27
CA LEU A 102 -4.41 -7.68 -4.81
C LEU A 102 -3.15 -8.43 -4.34
N PHE A 103 -3.32 -9.59 -3.69
CA PHE A 103 -2.17 -10.43 -3.30
C PHE A 103 -1.42 -10.93 -4.51
N ASP A 104 -2.12 -11.52 -5.48
CA ASP A 104 -1.55 -12.06 -6.73
C ASP A 104 -0.86 -10.94 -7.54
N PHE A 105 -1.51 -9.78 -7.64
CA PHE A 105 -0.91 -8.59 -8.25
C PHE A 105 0.40 -8.20 -7.58
N CYS A 106 0.43 -8.15 -6.24
CA CYS A 106 1.64 -7.81 -5.50
C CYS A 106 2.78 -8.81 -5.75
N LEU A 107 2.50 -10.12 -5.81
CA LEU A 107 3.51 -11.13 -6.10
C LEU A 107 4.05 -10.99 -7.53
N ALA A 108 3.15 -10.88 -8.52
CA ALA A 108 3.52 -10.78 -9.93
C ALA A 108 4.41 -9.55 -10.22
N HIS A 109 4.07 -8.41 -9.62
CA HIS A 109 4.74 -7.14 -9.89
C HIS A 109 5.93 -6.85 -8.95
N ALA A 110 6.05 -7.52 -7.80
CA ALA A 110 7.21 -7.36 -6.92
C ALA A 110 8.52 -7.77 -7.60
N VAL A 111 8.47 -8.73 -8.53
CA VAL A 111 9.63 -9.22 -9.29
C VAL A 111 9.82 -8.49 -10.62
N ASP A 112 8.84 -7.70 -11.07
CA ASP A 112 8.92 -6.98 -12.35
C ASP A 112 9.84 -5.75 -12.21
N LYS A 113 10.94 -5.76 -12.96
CA LYS A 113 11.92 -4.65 -12.99
C LYS A 113 11.39 -3.37 -13.65
N LYS A 114 10.25 -3.42 -14.33
CA LYS A 114 9.58 -2.22 -14.88
C LYS A 114 8.91 -1.40 -13.79
N GLU A 115 8.59 -2.01 -12.66
CA GLU A 115 8.07 -1.31 -11.50
C GLU A 115 9.19 -0.58 -10.76
N SER A 116 8.88 0.59 -10.17
CA SER A 116 9.84 1.31 -9.33
C SER A 116 10.17 0.50 -8.07
N ASP A 117 11.40 0.64 -7.58
CA ASP A 117 11.84 -0.05 -6.35
C ASP A 117 10.99 0.30 -5.13
N SER A 118 10.49 1.54 -5.08
CA SER A 118 9.53 1.96 -4.05
C SER A 118 8.23 1.15 -4.15
N SER A 119 7.67 0.99 -5.35
CA SER A 119 6.45 0.18 -5.56
C SER A 119 6.70 -1.28 -5.22
N ARG A 120 7.79 -1.87 -5.73
CA ARG A 120 8.17 -3.26 -5.48
C ARG A 120 8.34 -3.55 -3.98
N SER A 121 9.01 -2.66 -3.25
CA SER A 121 9.17 -2.81 -1.80
C SER A 121 7.84 -2.76 -1.06
N MET A 122 6.88 -1.93 -1.51
CA MET A 122 5.55 -1.85 -0.90
C MET A 122 4.68 -3.05 -1.27
N MET A 123 4.80 -3.62 -2.49
CA MET A 123 4.15 -4.87 -2.87
C MET A 123 4.58 -6.03 -1.97
N ILE A 124 5.88 -6.16 -1.71
CA ILE A 124 6.42 -7.17 -0.79
C ILE A 124 5.83 -6.99 0.63
N LYS A 125 5.76 -5.75 1.11
CA LYS A 125 5.19 -5.45 2.44
C LYS A 125 3.69 -5.73 2.49
N GLN A 126 2.94 -5.38 1.44
CA GLN A 126 1.51 -5.64 1.33
C GLN A 126 1.24 -7.16 1.36
N ALA A 127 1.93 -7.93 0.53
CA ALA A 127 1.81 -9.38 0.51
C ALA A 127 2.16 -10.01 1.88
N ALA A 128 3.25 -9.57 2.51
CA ALA A 128 3.62 -10.03 3.85
C ALA A 128 2.59 -9.67 4.93
N LYS A 129 1.93 -8.51 4.82
CA LYS A 129 0.81 -8.15 5.69
C LYS A 129 -0.37 -9.10 5.49
N MET A 130 -0.70 -9.41 4.24
CA MET A 130 -1.82 -10.29 3.88
C MET A 130 -1.59 -11.74 4.33
N CYS A 131 -0.38 -12.25 4.25
CA CYS A 131 -0.02 -13.57 4.79
C CYS A 131 -0.27 -13.70 6.31
N ARG A 132 -0.28 -12.59 7.07
CA ARG A 132 -0.62 -12.64 8.50
C ARG A 132 -2.10 -12.95 8.75
N PHE A 133 -2.96 -12.64 7.77
CA PHE A 133 -4.39 -12.93 7.80
C PHE A 133 -4.72 -14.30 7.23
N VAL A 134 -3.95 -14.72 6.19
CA VAL A 134 -4.08 -16.00 5.49
C VAL A 134 -2.70 -16.67 5.46
N PRO A 135 -2.29 -17.38 6.53
CA PRO A 135 -0.95 -17.97 6.67
C PRO A 135 -0.59 -18.98 5.59
N GLU A 136 -1.58 -19.58 4.95
CA GLU A 136 -1.43 -20.57 3.88
C GLU A 136 -0.69 -19.98 2.66
N LEU A 137 -0.82 -18.68 2.43
CA LEU A 137 -0.14 -17.95 1.33
C LEU A 137 1.35 -17.69 1.59
N ALA A 138 1.86 -18.04 2.76
CA ALA A 138 3.26 -17.79 3.11
C ALA A 138 4.26 -18.51 2.21
N ASN A 139 3.89 -19.67 1.64
CA ASN A 139 4.75 -20.41 0.73
C ASN A 139 4.84 -19.73 -0.65
N GLU A 140 3.75 -19.18 -1.15
CA GLU A 140 3.70 -18.41 -2.40
C GLU A 140 4.54 -17.14 -2.29
N LEU A 141 4.39 -16.42 -1.18
CA LEU A 141 5.24 -15.26 -0.90
C LEU A 141 6.74 -15.67 -0.85
N ALA A 142 7.08 -16.78 -0.18
CA ALA A 142 8.46 -17.25 -0.11
C ALA A 142 9.03 -17.53 -1.50
N ALA A 143 8.28 -18.23 -2.35
CA ALA A 143 8.70 -18.53 -3.73
C ALA A 143 8.93 -17.24 -4.53
N CYS A 144 8.03 -16.24 -4.40
CA CYS A 144 8.21 -14.94 -5.03
C CYS A 144 9.49 -14.23 -4.53
N LEU A 145 9.76 -14.26 -3.22
CA LEU A 145 10.96 -13.64 -2.64
C LEU A 145 12.27 -14.32 -3.06
N ASP A 146 12.22 -15.61 -3.36
CA ASP A 146 13.39 -16.38 -3.87
C ASP A 146 13.69 -16.05 -5.34
N MET A 147 12.71 -15.56 -6.10
CA MET A 147 12.89 -15.08 -7.47
C MET A 147 13.57 -13.71 -7.57
N LEU A 148 13.67 -12.95 -6.46
CA LEU A 148 14.36 -11.67 -6.46
C LEU A 148 15.85 -11.85 -6.65
N GLU A 149 16.40 -11.25 -7.72
CA GLU A 149 17.81 -11.33 -8.06
C GLU A 149 18.73 -10.59 -7.08
N TYR A 150 20.03 -10.85 -7.17
CA TYR A 150 21.06 -10.30 -6.28
C TYR A 150 21.21 -8.76 -6.36
N GLU A 151 20.89 -8.15 -7.50
CA GLU A 151 20.91 -6.69 -7.66
C GLU A 151 19.64 -6.05 -7.12
N MET A 152 19.56 -5.89 -5.80
CA MET A 152 18.42 -5.27 -5.12
C MET A 152 18.85 -3.97 -4.45
N THR A 153 18.01 -2.94 -4.57
CA THR A 153 18.20 -1.71 -3.81
C THR A 153 17.99 -1.94 -2.31
N PRO A 154 18.55 -1.08 -1.44
CA PRO A 154 18.38 -1.22 0.00
C PRO A 154 16.93 -1.33 0.47
N SER A 155 15.99 -0.68 -0.23
CA SER A 155 14.56 -0.72 0.09
C SER A 155 13.95 -2.10 -0.15
N ILE A 156 14.30 -2.76 -1.27
CA ILE A 156 13.85 -4.10 -1.61
C ILE A 156 14.50 -5.13 -0.68
N VAL A 157 15.81 -5.02 -0.42
CA VAL A 157 16.53 -5.87 0.54
C VAL A 157 15.87 -5.84 1.91
N ALA A 158 15.56 -4.64 2.42
CA ALA A 158 14.90 -4.49 3.70
C ALA A 158 13.48 -5.09 3.71
N ALA A 159 12.70 -4.86 2.65
CA ALA A 159 11.36 -5.41 2.52
C ALA A 159 11.39 -6.94 2.45
N ARG A 160 12.27 -7.53 1.62
CA ARG A 160 12.49 -8.98 1.51
C ARG A 160 12.87 -9.59 2.85
N ARG A 161 13.88 -9.05 3.53
CA ARG A 161 14.31 -9.53 4.85
C ARG A 161 13.18 -9.55 5.87
N ASN A 162 12.34 -8.50 5.91
CA ASN A 162 11.23 -8.43 6.84
C ASN A 162 10.10 -9.39 6.45
N ALA A 163 9.81 -9.56 5.17
CA ALA A 163 8.82 -10.52 4.68
C ALA A 163 9.26 -11.97 4.98
N MET A 164 10.54 -12.32 4.79
CA MET A 164 11.07 -13.64 5.14
C MET A 164 10.96 -13.96 6.63
N LYS A 165 11.10 -12.95 7.51
CA LYS A 165 10.82 -13.14 8.94
C LYS A 165 9.34 -13.49 9.20
N VAL A 166 8.42 -12.83 8.50
CA VAL A 166 6.98 -13.14 8.60
C VAL A 166 6.72 -14.59 8.16
N VAL A 167 7.23 -14.99 6.99
CA VAL A 167 7.13 -16.37 6.47
C VAL A 167 7.65 -17.38 7.49
N GLY A 168 8.85 -17.15 8.04
CA GLY A 168 9.44 -18.05 9.05
C GLY A 168 8.61 -18.18 10.32
N LEU A 169 7.99 -17.09 10.80
CA LEU A 169 7.11 -17.12 11.96
C LEU A 169 5.81 -17.89 11.69
N LEU A 170 5.24 -17.73 10.49
CA LEU A 170 4.01 -18.41 10.09
C LEU A 170 4.23 -19.91 9.93
N ARG A 171 5.32 -20.34 9.28
CA ARG A 171 5.68 -21.76 9.12
C ARG A 171 5.87 -22.47 10.47
N LYS A 172 6.52 -21.81 11.45
CA LYS A 172 6.68 -22.38 12.80
C LYS A 172 5.33 -22.59 13.51
N LYS A 173 4.38 -21.69 13.33
CA LYS A 173 3.03 -21.82 13.92
C LYS A 173 2.22 -22.98 13.31
N THR A 174 2.42 -23.26 12.03
CA THR A 174 1.73 -24.36 11.34
C THR A 174 2.29 -25.72 11.76
N THR A 175 3.62 -25.86 11.94
CA THR A 175 4.27 -27.08 12.43
C THR A 175 3.99 -27.40 13.91
N SER A 176 3.66 -26.39 14.72
CA SER A 176 3.35 -26.60 16.15
C SER A 176 1.89 -27.00 16.42
N LYS A 177 1.03 -27.05 15.39
CA LYS A 177 -0.39 -27.43 15.49
C LYS A 177 -0.69 -28.83 14.99
N ASN A 178 0.29 -29.50 14.39
CA ASN A 178 0.27 -30.91 13.99
C ASN A 178 1.05 -31.74 15.02
#